data_15dccd667886a55ed21c74ff7a99e985
#
_entry.id   15dccd667886a55ed21c74ff7a99e985
#
_cell.length_a   1.000
_cell.length_b   1.000
_cell.length_c   1.000
_cell.angle_alpha   90.00
_cell.angle_beta   90.00
_cell.angle_gamma   90.00
#
_symmetry.space_group_name_H-M   'P 1'
#
loop_
_entity.id
_entity.type
_entity.pdbx_description
1 polymer ?
#
loop_
_entity_poly.entity_id
_entity_poly.type
_entity_poly.pdbx_seq_one_letter_code
_entity_poly.pdbx_strand_id
1 'polypeptide(L)'
;SARRARSATSAMSVTTMTTTMMLSSRGAHRGDRVVSRRRGGATTRPASARRSSVMVTKSEYSVAVLGAAGGIGQSLSLLLKMNPLISDLRLYDLQGTPGVAADLSHTNTTCQVRGFAGAEQLEDALRGADLVIIPAGVPRKPGMTRDDLFAINAGIVRDLCEACTRACPNALLNIISNPVNSTVPIASEVFKKAGCYDPKKIFGVTTLDIVRSNTFVAEA
;
A
#
# COMPACT_ATOMS: atom_id res chain seq x y z
N SER A 1 20.75 -6.50 52.55
CA SER A 1 20.82 -5.12 52.16
C SER A 1 20.08 -4.94 50.81
N ALA A 2 18.84 -4.41 50.92
CA ALA A 2 17.97 -4.21 49.76
C ALA A 2 18.26 -2.84 49.12
N ARG A 3 18.48 -2.82 47.80
CA ARG A 3 18.40 -1.60 47.00
C ARG A 3 17.24 -1.68 46.01
N ARG A 4 16.23 -0.87 46.29
CA ARG A 4 15.08 -0.58 45.40
C ARG A 4 15.58 0.18 44.18
N ALA A 5 15.30 -0.34 42.96
CA ALA A 5 15.36 0.43 41.73
C ALA A 5 13.95 1.01 41.48
N ARG A 6 13.86 2.34 41.35
CA ARG A 6 12.64 3.06 41.00
C ARG A 6 12.50 3.12 39.48
N SER A 7 11.38 2.70 38.94
CA SER A 7 11.00 2.88 37.58
C SER A 7 10.58 4.33 37.33
N ALA A 8 11.21 5.01 36.39
CA ALA A 8 10.80 6.31 35.88
C ALA A 8 9.87 6.10 34.69
N THR A 9 8.60 6.38 34.89
CA THR A 9 7.59 6.45 33.82
C THR A 9 7.70 7.82 33.15
N SER A 10 8.21 7.87 31.94
CA SER A 10 8.21 9.08 31.11
C SER A 10 6.90 9.16 30.33
N ALA A 11 6.03 10.09 30.71
CA ALA A 11 4.84 10.45 29.95
C ALA A 11 5.22 11.36 28.79
N MET A 12 5.06 10.90 27.55
CA MET A 12 5.16 11.74 26.35
C MET A 12 3.84 12.49 26.12
N SER A 13 3.91 13.82 26.25
CA SER A 13 2.83 14.75 25.92
C SER A 13 2.66 14.82 24.40
N VAL A 14 1.44 14.56 23.93
CA VAL A 14 1.05 14.75 22.52
C VAL A 14 0.62 16.22 22.35
N THR A 15 1.44 17.00 21.65
CA THR A 15 1.10 18.37 21.25
C THR A 15 0.27 18.36 19.97
N THR A 16 -0.99 18.74 20.09
CA THR A 16 -1.93 18.93 18.99
C THR A 16 -1.58 20.21 18.22
N MET A 17 -1.12 20.10 16.98
CA MET A 17 -0.98 21.24 16.06
C MET A 17 -2.26 21.43 15.26
N THR A 18 -3.02 22.44 15.63
CA THR A 18 -4.17 22.95 14.87
C THR A 18 -3.67 24.00 13.87
N THR A 19 -3.69 23.70 12.58
CA THR A 19 -3.39 24.68 11.51
C THR A 19 -4.66 25.42 11.12
N THR A 20 -4.77 26.69 11.51
CA THR A 20 -5.82 27.61 11.09
C THR A 20 -5.51 28.16 9.70
N MET A 21 -6.33 27.85 8.71
CA MET A 21 -6.32 28.52 7.39
C MET A 21 -7.07 29.84 7.49
N MET A 22 -6.36 30.96 7.39
CA MET A 22 -6.97 32.29 7.17
C MET A 22 -7.25 32.51 5.68
N LEU A 23 -8.52 32.71 5.36
CA LEU A 23 -8.98 33.32 4.08
C LEU A 23 -8.68 34.83 4.14
N SER A 24 -7.92 35.35 3.18
CA SER A 24 -7.79 36.77 2.93
C SER A 24 -8.56 37.15 1.67
N SER A 25 -9.65 37.88 1.85
CA SER A 25 -10.41 38.58 0.81
C SER A 25 -9.94 40.04 0.76
N ARG A 26 -9.54 40.56 -0.39
CA ARG A 26 -9.50 41.97 -0.81
C ARG A 26 -9.11 41.98 -2.28
N GLY A 27 -9.66 42.76 -3.19
CA GLY A 27 -10.58 43.88 -3.17
C GLY A 27 -10.59 44.44 -4.59
N ALA A 28 -11.71 44.97 -4.98
CA ALA A 28 -12.02 45.48 -6.31
C ALA A 28 -11.17 46.72 -6.66
N HIS A 29 -10.78 46.86 -7.95
CA HIS A 29 -10.62 48.16 -8.56
C HIS A 29 -11.21 48.21 -9.96
N ARG A 30 -12.13 49.19 -10.09
CA ARG A 30 -12.75 49.66 -11.33
C ARG A 30 -11.72 50.40 -12.19
N GLY A 31 -11.87 50.33 -13.50
CA GLY A 31 -11.19 51.19 -14.47
C GLY A 31 -11.89 51.07 -15.83
N ASP A 32 -12.85 51.95 -16.05
CA ASP A 32 -13.48 52.17 -17.37
C ASP A 32 -12.45 52.64 -18.40
N ARG A 33 -12.51 52.12 -19.62
CA ARG A 33 -12.24 52.89 -20.83
C ARG A 33 -12.94 52.31 -22.07
N VAL A 34 -13.53 53.19 -22.76
CA VAL A 34 -14.44 53.17 -23.88
C VAL A 34 -13.74 53.04 -25.23
N VAL A 35 -14.40 52.34 -26.17
CA VAL A 35 -14.47 52.52 -27.65
C VAL A 35 -13.33 51.98 -28.51
N SER A 36 -13.62 50.99 -29.39
CA SER A 36 -13.62 51.22 -30.83
C SER A 36 -14.16 49.98 -31.58
N ARG A 37 -15.17 50.20 -32.42
CA ARG A 37 -15.73 49.26 -33.36
C ARG A 37 -14.75 48.95 -34.49
N ARG A 38 -14.48 47.67 -34.76
CA ARG A 38 -14.19 47.20 -36.13
C ARG A 38 -14.89 45.88 -36.38
N ARG A 39 -15.78 45.92 -37.41
CA ARG A 39 -16.42 44.75 -38.01
C ARG A 39 -15.33 43.95 -38.76
N GLY A 40 -15.21 42.68 -38.44
CA GLY A 40 -14.45 41.70 -39.21
C GLY A 40 -15.15 40.37 -39.02
N GLY A 41 -15.71 39.84 -40.11
CA GLY A 41 -16.41 38.54 -40.11
C GLY A 41 -15.41 37.43 -39.76
N ALA A 42 -15.67 36.73 -38.69
CA ALA A 42 -14.97 35.49 -38.34
C ALA A 42 -15.94 34.34 -38.49
N THR A 43 -15.69 33.50 -39.45
CA THR A 43 -16.29 32.18 -39.62
C THR A 43 -16.02 31.37 -38.34
N THR A 44 -17.08 31.12 -37.60
CA THR A 44 -17.04 30.26 -36.43
C THR A 44 -16.81 28.81 -36.85
N ARG A 45 -15.55 28.34 -36.75
CA ARG A 45 -15.28 26.90 -36.70
C ARG A 45 -15.96 26.36 -35.44
N PRO A 46 -16.74 25.25 -35.54
CA PRO A 46 -17.28 24.63 -34.34
C PRO A 46 -16.11 24.18 -33.47
N ALA A 47 -16.09 24.68 -32.26
CA ALA A 47 -15.18 24.17 -31.23
C ALA A 47 -15.48 22.68 -31.06
N SER A 48 -14.53 21.83 -31.49
CA SER A 48 -14.59 20.43 -31.18
C SER A 48 -14.64 20.30 -29.66
N ALA A 49 -15.78 19.87 -29.14
CA ALA A 49 -15.90 19.53 -27.75
C ALA A 49 -14.83 18.49 -27.43
N ARG A 50 -13.77 18.91 -26.75
CA ARG A 50 -12.86 17.99 -26.09
C ARG A 50 -13.73 17.18 -25.14
N ARG A 51 -14.09 15.98 -25.56
CA ARG A 51 -14.55 14.96 -24.63
C ARG A 51 -13.39 14.75 -23.66
N SER A 52 -13.46 15.42 -22.51
CA SER A 52 -12.68 14.98 -21.36
C SER A 52 -13.18 13.56 -21.10
N SER A 53 -12.34 12.59 -21.46
CA SER A 53 -12.50 11.24 -20.97
C SER A 53 -12.40 11.37 -19.45
N VAL A 54 -13.55 11.34 -18.79
CA VAL A 54 -13.61 11.07 -17.36
C VAL A 54 -12.95 9.70 -17.23
N MET A 55 -11.71 9.68 -16.78
CA MET A 55 -11.13 8.44 -16.29
C MET A 55 -12.06 7.99 -15.17
N VAL A 56 -12.89 7.02 -15.46
CA VAL A 56 -13.60 6.27 -14.43
C VAL A 56 -12.51 5.52 -13.69
N THR A 57 -11.97 6.16 -12.67
CA THR A 57 -11.11 5.48 -11.70
C THR A 57 -11.98 4.42 -11.04
N LYS A 58 -11.67 3.15 -11.31
CA LYS A 58 -12.27 2.04 -10.56
C LYS A 58 -11.96 2.32 -9.08
N SER A 59 -12.92 2.83 -8.34
CA SER A 59 -12.80 3.16 -6.92
C SER A 59 -13.02 1.94 -6.02
N GLU A 60 -12.76 0.74 -6.52
CA GLU A 60 -13.12 -0.51 -5.85
C GLU A 60 -12.07 -1.60 -6.08
N TYR A 61 -10.84 -1.36 -5.62
CA TYR A 61 -9.82 -2.42 -5.63
C TYR A 61 -9.91 -3.26 -4.37
N SER A 62 -9.80 -4.59 -4.57
CA SER A 62 -9.67 -5.56 -3.50
C SER A 62 -8.19 -5.90 -3.31
N VAL A 63 -7.68 -5.71 -2.09
CA VAL A 63 -6.27 -5.90 -1.74
C VAL A 63 -6.14 -6.95 -0.65
N ALA A 64 -5.27 -7.94 -0.86
CA ALA A 64 -4.89 -8.91 0.16
C ALA A 64 -3.46 -8.64 0.66
N VAL A 65 -3.28 -8.64 1.99
CA VAL A 65 -1.98 -8.50 2.64
C VAL A 65 -1.64 -9.81 3.34
N LEU A 66 -0.60 -10.49 2.88
CA LEU A 66 -0.13 -11.77 3.42
C LEU A 66 1.04 -11.55 4.36
N GLY A 67 0.83 -11.74 5.65
CA GLY A 67 1.74 -11.35 6.73
C GLY A 67 1.29 -10.07 7.44
N ALA A 68 -0.03 -9.87 7.52
CA ALA A 68 -0.64 -8.63 8.01
C ALA A 68 -0.51 -8.43 9.53
N ALA A 69 -0.27 -9.48 10.30
CA ALA A 69 -0.06 -9.38 11.75
C ALA A 69 1.38 -9.00 12.13
N GLY A 70 2.33 -9.05 11.18
CA GLY A 70 3.70 -8.60 11.37
C GLY A 70 3.83 -7.08 11.49
N GLY A 71 4.97 -6.59 12.01
CA GLY A 71 5.18 -5.15 12.24
C GLY A 71 5.06 -4.30 10.96
N ILE A 72 5.59 -4.78 9.82
CA ILE A 72 5.42 -4.11 8.52
C ILE A 72 3.96 -4.26 8.06
N GLY A 73 3.38 -5.44 8.20
CA GLY A 73 2.01 -5.74 7.76
C GLY A 73 0.96 -4.84 8.40
N GLN A 74 1.05 -4.62 9.71
CA GLN A 74 0.09 -3.75 10.44
C GLN A 74 0.14 -2.31 9.95
N SER A 75 1.35 -1.70 9.89
CA SER A 75 1.53 -0.32 9.44
C SER A 75 1.11 -0.13 7.97
N LEU A 76 1.47 -1.08 7.11
CA LEU A 76 1.08 -1.08 5.70
C LEU A 76 -0.45 -1.19 5.55
N SER A 77 -1.08 -2.08 6.31
CA SER A 77 -2.53 -2.28 6.28
C SER A 77 -3.29 -1.01 6.70
N LEU A 78 -2.78 -0.24 7.66
CA LEU A 78 -3.34 1.07 8.01
C LEU A 78 -3.27 2.06 6.84
N LEU A 79 -2.13 2.16 6.16
CA LEU A 79 -1.98 3.04 5.00
C LEU A 79 -2.90 2.63 3.85
N LEU A 80 -3.05 1.33 3.60
CA LEU A 80 -3.97 0.80 2.58
C LEU A 80 -5.42 1.08 2.94
N LYS A 81 -5.81 0.94 4.21
CA LYS A 81 -7.16 1.27 4.71
C LYS A 81 -7.51 2.73 4.46
N MET A 82 -6.55 3.63 4.54
CA MET A 82 -6.74 5.07 4.31
C MET A 82 -6.77 5.45 2.81
N ASN A 83 -6.40 4.53 1.92
CA ASN A 83 -6.37 4.81 0.49
C ASN A 83 -7.79 4.77 -0.11
N PRO A 84 -8.29 5.86 -0.71
CA PRO A 84 -9.66 5.93 -1.23
C PRO A 84 -9.94 5.01 -2.44
N LEU A 85 -8.90 4.44 -3.06
CA LEU A 85 -9.03 3.52 -4.19
C LEU A 85 -9.31 2.08 -3.75
N ILE A 86 -9.14 1.77 -2.45
CA ILE A 86 -9.32 0.42 -1.92
C ILE A 86 -10.67 0.34 -1.22
N SER A 87 -11.51 -0.59 -1.69
CA SER A 87 -12.84 -0.85 -1.12
C SER A 87 -12.85 -2.07 -0.19
N ASP A 88 -12.00 -3.06 -0.45
CA ASP A 88 -11.93 -4.31 0.29
C ASP A 88 -10.48 -4.66 0.64
N LEU A 89 -10.17 -4.69 1.93
CA LEU A 89 -8.85 -4.99 2.47
C LEU A 89 -8.90 -6.29 3.26
N ARG A 90 -8.18 -7.30 2.79
CA ARG A 90 -8.12 -8.63 3.38
C ARG A 90 -6.77 -8.86 4.03
N LEU A 91 -6.79 -9.10 5.31
CA LEU A 91 -5.60 -9.28 6.13
C LEU A 91 -5.43 -10.75 6.45
N TYR A 92 -4.34 -11.35 5.99
CA TYR A 92 -4.03 -12.74 6.25
C TYR A 92 -2.71 -12.89 7.02
N ASP A 93 -2.71 -13.80 7.98
CA ASP A 93 -1.51 -14.34 8.64
C ASP A 93 -1.83 -15.70 9.26
N LEU A 94 -0.83 -16.38 9.79
CA LEU A 94 -1.05 -17.63 10.53
C LEU A 94 -1.88 -17.40 11.79
N GLN A 95 -1.76 -16.22 12.43
CA GLN A 95 -2.52 -15.84 13.63
C GLN A 95 -2.55 -14.30 13.78
N GLY A 96 -3.48 -13.80 14.63
CA GLY A 96 -3.51 -12.39 15.04
C GLY A 96 -4.26 -11.44 14.13
N THR A 97 -4.54 -11.78 12.88
CA THR A 97 -5.22 -10.92 11.91
C THR A 97 -6.65 -10.50 12.26
N PRO A 98 -7.46 -11.30 12.96
CA PRO A 98 -8.78 -10.84 13.42
C PRO A 98 -8.69 -9.61 14.32
N GLY A 99 -7.70 -9.56 15.24
CA GLY A 99 -7.45 -8.40 16.09
C GLY A 99 -7.03 -7.17 15.30
N VAL A 100 -6.07 -7.32 14.36
CA VAL A 100 -5.61 -6.24 13.49
C VAL A 100 -6.77 -5.71 12.63
N ALA A 101 -7.61 -6.59 12.10
CA ALA A 101 -8.77 -6.19 11.30
C ALA A 101 -9.81 -5.44 12.15
N ALA A 102 -10.04 -5.86 13.38
CA ALA A 102 -10.93 -5.17 14.32
C ALA A 102 -10.43 -3.74 14.59
N ASP A 103 -9.15 -3.57 14.92
CA ASP A 103 -8.55 -2.25 15.16
C ASP A 103 -8.67 -1.34 13.93
N LEU A 104 -8.33 -1.84 12.74
CA LEU A 104 -8.41 -1.06 11.51
C LEU A 104 -9.84 -0.75 11.08
N SER A 105 -10.82 -1.56 11.48
CA SER A 105 -12.24 -1.32 11.17
C SER A 105 -12.76 -0.02 11.79
N HIS A 106 -12.15 0.44 12.87
CA HIS A 106 -12.49 1.71 13.53
C HIS A 106 -12.02 2.96 12.77
N THR A 107 -11.16 2.79 11.75
CA THR A 107 -10.73 3.91 10.90
C THR A 107 -11.87 4.38 10.02
N ASN A 108 -12.21 5.68 10.08
CA ASN A 108 -13.34 6.26 9.35
C ASN A 108 -13.08 6.38 7.85
N THR A 109 -13.17 5.27 7.13
CA THR A 109 -13.09 5.19 5.66
C THR A 109 -14.11 4.18 5.14
N THR A 110 -14.44 4.25 3.85
CA THR A 110 -15.41 3.34 3.20
C THR A 110 -14.85 1.93 2.98
N CYS A 111 -13.53 1.75 3.04
CA CYS A 111 -12.89 0.46 2.84
C CYS A 111 -13.34 -0.56 3.90
N GLN A 112 -13.80 -1.74 3.48
CA GLN A 112 -14.10 -2.86 4.36
C GLN A 112 -12.83 -3.61 4.71
N VAL A 113 -12.64 -3.99 5.98
CA VAL A 113 -11.48 -4.76 6.43
C VAL A 113 -11.94 -6.12 6.95
N ARG A 114 -11.29 -7.17 6.52
CA ARG A 114 -11.56 -8.54 6.98
C ARG A 114 -10.26 -9.23 7.36
N GLY A 115 -10.26 -9.92 8.51
CA GLY A 115 -9.12 -10.70 8.99
C GLY A 115 -9.33 -12.19 8.71
N PHE A 116 -8.29 -12.85 8.22
CA PHE A 116 -8.24 -14.29 7.94
C PHE A 116 -7.03 -14.88 8.65
N ALA A 117 -7.20 -15.99 9.36
CA ALA A 117 -6.13 -16.60 10.13
C ALA A 117 -6.06 -18.12 9.86
N GLY A 118 -4.82 -18.64 9.83
CA GLY A 118 -4.58 -20.07 9.63
C GLY A 118 -4.58 -20.50 8.16
N ALA A 119 -4.00 -21.68 7.91
CA ALA A 119 -3.77 -22.16 6.55
C ALA A 119 -5.06 -22.36 5.75
N GLU A 120 -6.15 -22.73 6.42
CA GLU A 120 -7.44 -23.01 5.81
C GLU A 120 -8.09 -21.78 5.19
N GLN A 121 -7.81 -20.60 5.72
CA GLN A 121 -8.42 -19.35 5.27
C GLN A 121 -7.60 -18.59 4.21
N LEU A 122 -6.44 -19.11 3.82
CA LEU A 122 -5.56 -18.44 2.85
C LEU A 122 -6.24 -18.21 1.50
N GLU A 123 -6.89 -19.22 0.96
CA GLU A 123 -7.54 -19.11 -0.36
C GLU A 123 -8.75 -18.17 -0.31
N ASP A 124 -9.48 -18.14 0.79
CA ASP A 124 -10.60 -17.22 0.98
C ASP A 124 -10.12 -15.75 1.08
N ALA A 125 -8.98 -15.51 1.71
CA ALA A 125 -8.35 -14.20 1.74
C ALA A 125 -7.93 -13.73 0.33
N LEU A 126 -7.49 -14.64 -0.53
CA LEU A 126 -6.97 -14.35 -1.86
C LEU A 126 -8.05 -14.24 -2.93
N ARG A 127 -9.21 -14.90 -2.75
CA ARG A 127 -10.23 -15.05 -3.79
C ARG A 127 -10.70 -13.70 -4.35
N GLY A 128 -10.42 -13.44 -5.63
CA GLY A 128 -10.84 -12.21 -6.31
C GLY A 128 -10.06 -10.96 -5.88
N ALA A 129 -8.88 -11.09 -5.30
CA ALA A 129 -7.99 -9.97 -5.05
C ALA A 129 -7.45 -9.40 -6.37
N ASP A 130 -7.44 -8.06 -6.50
CA ASP A 130 -6.81 -7.34 -7.61
C ASP A 130 -5.30 -7.17 -7.36
N LEU A 131 -4.91 -7.01 -6.09
CA LEU A 131 -3.52 -6.84 -5.65
C LEU A 131 -3.24 -7.71 -4.43
N VAL A 132 -2.14 -8.43 -4.45
CA VAL A 132 -1.62 -9.19 -3.32
C VAL A 132 -0.28 -8.60 -2.89
N ILE A 133 -0.15 -8.21 -1.63
CA ILE A 133 1.08 -7.69 -1.05
C ILE A 133 1.62 -8.70 -0.06
N ILE A 134 2.90 -9.07 -0.19
CA ILE A 134 3.52 -10.14 0.58
C ILE A 134 4.67 -9.59 1.45
N PRO A 135 4.38 -9.01 2.62
CA PRO A 135 5.40 -8.73 3.63
C PRO A 135 5.75 -9.95 4.50
N ALA A 136 5.06 -11.08 4.30
CA ALA A 136 5.27 -12.30 5.07
C ALA A 136 6.72 -12.77 5.02
N GLY A 137 7.26 -13.17 6.15
CA GLY A 137 8.61 -13.70 6.27
C GLY A 137 9.14 -13.59 7.70
N VAL A 138 10.18 -14.33 7.98
CA VAL A 138 10.88 -14.26 9.27
C VAL A 138 11.83 -13.08 9.26
N PRO A 139 11.83 -12.20 10.27
CA PRO A 139 12.81 -11.14 10.38
C PRO A 139 14.21 -11.72 10.69
N ARG A 140 15.24 -11.05 10.19
CA ARG A 140 16.62 -11.44 10.46
C ARG A 140 16.91 -11.36 11.97
N LYS A 141 17.33 -12.46 12.56
CA LYS A 141 17.75 -12.53 13.97
C LYS A 141 19.28 -12.32 14.06
N PRO A 142 19.79 -11.84 15.21
CA PRO A 142 21.24 -11.81 15.45
C PRO A 142 21.87 -13.18 15.20
N GLY A 143 22.97 -13.22 14.47
CA GLY A 143 23.68 -14.46 14.10
C GLY A 143 23.18 -15.17 12.84
N MET A 144 22.04 -14.78 12.28
CA MET A 144 21.58 -15.35 10.99
C MET A 144 22.35 -14.75 9.81
N THR A 145 22.78 -15.62 8.90
CA THR A 145 23.29 -15.23 7.59
C THR A 145 22.17 -14.84 6.63
N ARG A 146 22.50 -14.30 5.46
CA ARG A 146 21.50 -14.06 4.40
C ARG A 146 21.00 -15.36 3.78
N ASP A 147 21.81 -16.39 3.74
CA ASP A 147 21.46 -17.69 3.20
C ASP A 147 20.46 -18.43 4.10
N ASP A 148 20.66 -18.35 5.44
CA ASP A 148 19.68 -18.87 6.40
C ASP A 148 18.31 -18.20 6.25
N LEU A 149 18.31 -16.89 6.10
CA LEU A 149 17.09 -16.12 5.88
C LEU A 149 16.41 -16.49 4.55
N PHE A 150 17.22 -16.68 3.50
CA PHE A 150 16.73 -17.10 2.19
C PHE A 150 16.06 -18.47 2.28
N ALA A 151 16.72 -19.46 2.90
CA ALA A 151 16.19 -20.82 2.99
C ALA A 151 14.78 -20.87 3.62
N ILE A 152 14.53 -20.05 4.66
CA ILE A 152 13.24 -19.97 5.33
C ILE A 152 12.22 -19.22 4.46
N ASN A 153 12.55 -18.00 4.04
CA ASN A 153 11.62 -17.12 3.35
C ASN A 153 11.27 -17.59 1.92
N ALA A 154 12.20 -18.32 1.27
CA ALA A 154 11.95 -18.94 -0.02
C ALA A 154 10.78 -19.94 0.02
N GLY A 155 10.73 -20.78 1.06
CA GLY A 155 9.61 -21.71 1.27
C GLY A 155 8.29 -20.96 1.48
N ILE A 156 8.29 -19.98 2.38
CA ILE A 156 7.08 -19.17 2.67
C ILE A 156 6.55 -18.50 1.41
N VAL A 157 7.40 -17.82 0.65
CA VAL A 157 6.98 -17.10 -0.57
C VAL A 157 6.48 -18.08 -1.64
N ARG A 158 7.15 -19.23 -1.81
CA ARG A 158 6.70 -20.28 -2.72
C ARG A 158 5.27 -20.72 -2.40
N ASP A 159 5.01 -21.10 -1.15
CA ASP A 159 3.73 -21.63 -0.71
C ASP A 159 2.60 -20.61 -0.86
N LEU A 160 2.88 -19.34 -0.52
CA LEU A 160 1.94 -18.24 -0.71
C LEU A 160 1.66 -17.97 -2.19
N CYS A 161 2.70 -18.01 -3.05
CA CYS A 161 2.52 -17.83 -4.49
C CYS A 161 1.76 -18.98 -5.14
N GLU A 162 1.94 -20.23 -4.67
CA GLU A 162 1.14 -21.38 -5.12
C GLU A 162 -0.34 -21.18 -4.79
N ALA A 163 -0.68 -20.66 -3.61
CA ALA A 163 -2.05 -20.30 -3.28
C ALA A 163 -2.60 -19.16 -4.18
N CYS A 164 -1.77 -18.16 -4.49
CA CYS A 164 -2.15 -17.08 -5.41
C CYS A 164 -2.48 -17.62 -6.81
N THR A 165 -1.70 -18.57 -7.34
CA THR A 165 -1.96 -19.14 -8.67
C THR A 165 -3.30 -19.87 -8.75
N ARG A 166 -3.78 -20.42 -7.62
CA ARG A 166 -5.10 -21.09 -7.55
C ARG A 166 -6.26 -20.12 -7.34
N ALA A 167 -6.08 -19.14 -6.42
CA ALA A 167 -7.19 -18.30 -5.95
C ALA A 167 -7.34 -16.98 -6.72
N CYS A 168 -6.22 -16.39 -7.20
CA CYS A 168 -6.18 -15.09 -7.87
C CYS A 168 -5.08 -14.99 -8.94
N PRO A 169 -5.06 -15.85 -9.99
CA PRO A 169 -3.96 -15.91 -10.97
C PRO A 169 -3.77 -14.62 -11.76
N ASN A 170 -4.75 -13.74 -11.78
CA ASN A 170 -4.70 -12.46 -12.49
C ASN A 170 -4.31 -11.26 -11.62
N ALA A 171 -4.14 -11.44 -10.31
CA ALA A 171 -3.77 -10.38 -9.38
C ALA A 171 -2.37 -9.83 -9.67
N LEU A 172 -2.16 -8.57 -9.33
CA LEU A 172 -0.83 -7.98 -9.22
C LEU A 172 -0.16 -8.51 -7.93
N LEU A 173 1.09 -8.93 -8.00
CA LEU A 173 1.87 -9.34 -6.84
C LEU A 173 2.92 -8.28 -6.51
N ASN A 174 2.96 -7.88 -5.23
CA ASN A 174 3.97 -6.98 -4.70
C ASN A 174 4.71 -7.65 -3.53
N ILE A 175 5.94 -8.08 -3.77
CA ILE A 175 6.74 -8.88 -2.84
C ILE A 175 7.65 -7.95 -2.04
N ILE A 176 7.52 -7.99 -0.71
CA ILE A 176 8.35 -7.24 0.24
C ILE A 176 9.32 -8.18 0.97
N SER A 177 8.99 -9.48 1.02
CA SER A 177 9.76 -10.51 1.71
C SER A 177 11.22 -10.55 1.27
N ASN A 178 12.14 -10.48 2.23
CA ASN A 178 13.57 -10.50 1.95
C ASN A 178 14.18 -11.93 2.01
N PRO A 179 15.20 -12.17 1.18
CA PRO A 179 15.86 -11.28 0.22
C PRO A 179 15.06 -11.11 -1.09
N VAL A 180 14.59 -9.90 -1.37
CA VAL A 180 13.65 -9.62 -2.46
C VAL A 180 14.16 -10.04 -3.85
N ASN A 181 15.45 -9.87 -4.12
CA ASN A 181 16.07 -10.26 -5.39
C ASN A 181 16.05 -11.79 -5.64
N SER A 182 15.82 -12.60 -4.59
CA SER A 182 15.69 -14.05 -4.70
C SER A 182 14.21 -14.49 -4.63
N THR A 183 13.39 -13.82 -3.83
CA THR A 183 11.97 -14.19 -3.66
C THR A 183 11.13 -13.87 -4.89
N VAL A 184 11.43 -12.78 -5.62
CA VAL A 184 10.74 -12.43 -6.89
C VAL A 184 10.97 -13.48 -7.99
N PRO A 185 12.20 -13.95 -8.27
CA PRO A 185 12.41 -15.08 -9.16
C PRO A 185 11.65 -16.36 -8.77
N ILE A 186 11.59 -16.67 -7.46
CA ILE A 186 10.82 -17.84 -6.97
C ILE A 186 9.33 -17.69 -7.34
N ALA A 187 8.73 -16.52 -7.06
CA ALA A 187 7.36 -16.25 -7.45
C ALA A 187 7.16 -16.40 -8.96
N SER A 188 8.08 -15.86 -9.76
CA SER A 188 8.04 -15.97 -11.21
C SER A 188 8.05 -17.42 -11.68
N GLU A 189 8.90 -18.28 -11.12
CA GLU A 189 8.96 -19.70 -11.47
C GLU A 189 7.70 -20.46 -11.04
N VAL A 190 7.10 -20.13 -9.89
CA VAL A 190 5.81 -20.72 -9.45
C VAL A 190 4.70 -20.38 -10.46
N PHE A 191 4.60 -19.11 -10.87
CA PHE A 191 3.59 -18.67 -11.84
C PHE A 191 3.83 -19.24 -13.24
N LYS A 192 5.09 -19.43 -13.67
CA LYS A 192 5.43 -20.12 -14.92
C LYS A 192 4.99 -21.59 -14.89
N LYS A 193 5.27 -22.30 -13.80
CA LYS A 193 4.84 -23.70 -13.63
C LYS A 193 3.31 -23.85 -13.66
N ALA A 194 2.60 -22.86 -13.12
CA ALA A 194 1.14 -22.83 -13.14
C ALA A 194 0.55 -22.34 -14.49
N GLY A 195 1.38 -21.89 -15.44
CA GLY A 195 0.94 -21.41 -16.76
C GLY A 195 0.24 -20.05 -16.75
N CYS A 196 0.37 -19.26 -15.67
CA CYS A 196 -0.27 -17.94 -15.52
C CYS A 196 0.73 -16.79 -15.31
N TYR A 197 1.99 -16.97 -15.72
CA TYR A 197 3.03 -15.97 -15.56
C TYR A 197 2.85 -14.78 -16.49
N ASP A 198 2.82 -13.57 -15.91
CA ASP A 198 2.89 -12.29 -16.61
C ASP A 198 3.97 -11.41 -15.93
N PRO A 199 5.08 -11.04 -16.63
CA PRO A 199 6.14 -10.22 -16.04
C PRO A 199 5.70 -8.82 -15.64
N LYS A 200 4.55 -8.34 -16.13
CA LYS A 200 3.97 -7.04 -15.78
C LYS A 200 3.14 -7.08 -14.50
N LYS A 201 2.99 -8.25 -13.89
CA LYS A 201 2.16 -8.45 -12.70
C LYS A 201 2.94 -8.82 -11.44
N ILE A 202 4.22 -9.09 -11.53
CA ILE A 202 5.04 -9.50 -10.38
C ILE A 202 6.12 -8.45 -10.12
N PHE A 203 6.08 -7.84 -8.93
CA PHE A 203 6.95 -6.74 -8.53
C PHE A 203 7.65 -7.06 -7.21
N GLY A 204 8.91 -6.60 -7.09
CA GLY A 204 9.66 -6.59 -5.84
C GLY A 204 9.83 -5.15 -5.34
N VAL A 205 9.66 -4.93 -4.04
CA VAL A 205 9.82 -3.62 -3.43
C VAL A 205 11.28 -3.34 -3.14
N THR A 206 11.90 -2.43 -3.90
CA THR A 206 13.30 -2.00 -3.76
C THR A 206 13.47 -0.49 -3.60
N THR A 207 12.41 0.28 -3.79
CA THR A 207 12.44 1.75 -3.77
C THR A 207 12.85 2.33 -2.40
N LEU A 208 12.70 1.57 -1.32
CA LEU A 208 13.03 2.02 0.03
C LEU A 208 14.51 2.44 0.18
N ASP A 209 15.42 1.76 -0.50
CA ASP A 209 16.86 2.09 -0.45
C ASP A 209 17.13 3.46 -1.09
N ILE A 210 16.42 3.79 -2.17
CA ILE A 210 16.51 5.09 -2.84
C ILE A 210 15.93 6.19 -1.95
N VAL A 211 14.77 5.95 -1.33
CA VAL A 211 14.14 6.91 -0.41
C VAL A 211 15.05 7.21 0.78
N ARG A 212 15.66 6.19 1.38
CA ARG A 212 16.62 6.35 2.49
C ARG A 212 17.87 7.12 2.05
N SER A 213 18.42 6.80 0.90
CA SER A 213 19.58 7.50 0.35
C SER A 213 19.29 8.99 0.15
N ASN A 214 18.13 9.33 -0.40
CA ASN A 214 17.72 10.73 -0.58
C ASN A 214 17.62 11.47 0.75
N THR A 215 17.05 10.84 1.78
CA THR A 215 16.94 11.43 3.12
C THR A 215 18.32 11.68 3.72
N PHE A 216 19.19 10.67 3.73
CA PHE A 216 20.52 10.79 4.34
C PHE A 216 21.42 11.80 3.62
N VAL A 217 21.32 11.90 2.29
CA VAL A 217 22.06 12.91 1.53
C VAL A 217 21.51 14.32 1.80
N ALA A 218 20.21 14.47 2.04
CA ALA A 218 19.60 15.76 2.36
C ALA A 218 19.94 16.24 3.79
N GLU A 219 20.29 15.33 4.70
CA GLU A 219 20.65 15.61 6.09
C GLU A 219 22.16 15.88 6.26
N ALA A 220 23.00 15.54 5.27
CA ALA A 220 24.45 15.70 5.31
C ALA A 220 24.89 17.09 4.83
#